data_4605db53301ab28fcfd37b7dad5952da
#
_entry.id   4605db53301ab28fcfd37b7dad5952da
#
_cell.length_a   1.000
_cell.length_b   1.000
_cell.length_c   1.000
_cell.angle_alpha   90.00
_cell.angle_beta   90.00
_cell.angle_gamma   90.00
#
_symmetry.space_group_name_H-M   'P 1'
#
loop_
_entity.id
_entity.type
_entity.pdbx_description
1 polymer ?
#
loop_
_entity_poly.entity_id
_entity_poly.type
_entity_poly.pdbx_seq_one_letter_code
_entity_poly.pdbx_strand_id
1 'polypeptide(L)'
;MAVAAALLLGGCSLLPQPSDFIGDSGSSSDESDSSGDGGETIDDNPFLDHEVPDTFPADVPLPDLDVAFSLDLGTGWSVVFNADDLESDFADVVQTYESDGWEVVSQASNDDTTFAVFNSDDYQVQVSGTTDSSDYDGPVLAFTVVAKD
;
A
#
# COMPACT_ATOMS: atom_id res chain seq x y z
N MET A 1 12.51 14.89 47.18
CA MET A 1 11.08 15.00 46.88
C MET A 1 10.78 14.04 45.74
N ALA A 2 10.15 12.92 46.09
CA ALA A 2 9.78 11.89 45.11
C ALA A 2 8.32 12.12 44.68
N VAL A 3 8.05 12.22 43.40
CA VAL A 3 6.70 12.27 42.85
C VAL A 3 6.46 10.95 42.13
N ALA A 4 5.60 10.12 42.72
CA ALA A 4 5.12 8.89 42.12
C ALA A 4 3.91 9.21 41.25
N ALA A 5 3.98 8.93 39.96
CA ALA A 5 2.86 9.00 39.06
C ALA A 5 2.29 7.58 38.85
N ALA A 6 1.07 7.34 39.32
CA ALA A 6 0.32 6.12 39.15
C ALA A 6 -0.37 6.14 37.77
N LEU A 7 -0.06 5.18 36.91
CA LEU A 7 -0.74 4.92 35.64
C LEU A 7 -1.94 4.00 35.89
N LEU A 8 -3.15 4.53 35.72
CA LEU A 8 -4.39 3.77 35.71
C LEU A 8 -4.61 3.20 34.30
N LEU A 9 -4.47 1.89 34.18
CA LEU A 9 -4.89 1.11 33.00
C LEU A 9 -6.42 0.95 33.04
N GLY A 10 -7.11 1.74 32.24
CA GLY A 10 -8.54 1.56 31.97
C GLY A 10 -8.73 0.67 30.75
N GLY A 11 -9.07 -0.60 30.97
CA GLY A 11 -9.51 -1.49 29.90
C GLY A 11 -10.95 -1.15 29.49
N CYS A 12 -11.17 -1.00 28.19
CA CYS A 12 -12.51 -1.07 27.59
C CYS A 12 -12.50 -2.11 26.49
N SER A 13 -12.85 -3.34 26.90
CA SER A 13 -13.31 -4.39 26.00
C SER A 13 -14.79 -4.16 25.73
N LEU A 14 -15.14 -3.68 24.56
CA LEU A 14 -16.50 -3.71 24.04
C LEU A 14 -16.42 -3.91 22.52
N LEU A 15 -16.20 -5.15 22.12
CA LEU A 15 -16.50 -5.62 20.78
C LEU A 15 -17.91 -6.21 20.81
N PRO A 16 -18.89 -5.65 20.08
CA PRO A 16 -20.14 -6.35 19.84
C PRO A 16 -19.89 -7.51 18.88
N GLN A 17 -20.22 -8.72 19.33
CA GLN A 17 -20.30 -9.90 18.47
C GLN A 17 -21.53 -9.74 17.57
N PRO A 18 -21.42 -9.95 16.26
CA PRO A 18 -22.58 -10.20 15.43
C PRO A 18 -22.97 -11.68 15.56
N SER A 19 -23.90 -11.96 16.47
CA SER A 19 -24.59 -13.24 16.52
C SER A 19 -25.95 -13.08 15.86
N ASP A 20 -26.30 -14.10 15.08
CA ASP A 20 -27.64 -14.46 14.64
C ASP A 20 -28.30 -13.59 13.57
N PHE A 21 -28.03 -13.96 12.31
CA PHE A 21 -29.06 -13.92 11.30
C PHE A 21 -29.24 -15.33 10.70
N ILE A 22 -29.92 -16.20 11.45
CA ILE A 22 -30.51 -17.41 10.89
C ILE A 22 -31.95 -17.05 10.52
N GLY A 23 -32.16 -16.85 9.24
CA GLY A 23 -33.47 -16.75 8.59
C GLY A 23 -33.66 -17.97 7.70
N ASP A 24 -34.35 -18.96 8.26
CA ASP A 24 -34.89 -20.12 7.60
C ASP A 24 -35.87 -19.73 6.48
N SER A 25 -35.77 -20.33 5.32
CA SER A 25 -36.79 -20.93 4.46
C SER A 25 -36.51 -20.84 2.97
N GLY A 26 -36.46 -21.98 2.32
CA GLY A 26 -36.91 -22.11 0.94
C GLY A 26 -36.01 -22.91 -0.01
N SER A 27 -36.31 -24.22 -0.05
CA SER A 27 -35.94 -25.13 -1.13
C SER A 27 -36.02 -24.52 -2.52
N SER A 28 -34.96 -24.72 -3.33
CA SER A 28 -35.12 -25.28 -4.67
C SER A 28 -33.74 -25.66 -5.22
N SER A 29 -33.67 -26.91 -5.60
CA SER A 29 -32.57 -27.57 -6.30
C SER A 29 -32.26 -26.88 -7.62
N ASP A 30 -30.98 -26.62 -7.89
CA ASP A 30 -30.41 -26.82 -9.21
C ASP A 30 -28.91 -27.06 -9.04
N GLU A 31 -28.52 -28.26 -9.37
CA GLU A 31 -27.14 -28.70 -9.47
C GLU A 31 -26.51 -28.00 -10.66
N SER A 32 -25.52 -27.16 -10.43
CA SER A 32 -24.51 -26.81 -11.42
C SER A 32 -23.15 -26.90 -10.75
N ASP A 33 -22.57 -28.07 -10.95
CA ASP A 33 -21.15 -28.37 -10.84
C ASP A 33 -20.35 -27.28 -11.58
N SER A 34 -19.68 -26.44 -10.81
CA SER A 34 -18.65 -25.57 -11.32
C SER A 34 -17.53 -25.55 -10.29
N SER A 35 -16.69 -26.57 -10.41
CA SER A 35 -15.33 -26.54 -9.86
C SER A 35 -14.58 -25.38 -10.53
N GLY A 36 -14.66 -24.22 -9.92
CA GLY A 36 -13.85 -23.06 -10.21
C GLY A 36 -12.87 -22.87 -9.07
N ASP A 37 -11.79 -23.63 -9.11
CA ASP A 37 -10.54 -23.27 -8.45
C ASP A 37 -10.02 -22.03 -9.20
N GLY A 38 -10.51 -20.88 -8.84
CA GLY A 38 -10.10 -19.58 -9.34
C GLY A 38 -9.55 -18.79 -8.17
N GLY A 39 -8.27 -18.94 -7.88
CA GLY A 39 -7.55 -17.88 -7.23
C GLY A 39 -7.70 -16.65 -8.12
N GLU A 40 -8.52 -15.69 -7.72
CA GLU A 40 -8.59 -14.39 -8.35
C GLU A 40 -7.22 -13.74 -8.14
N THR A 41 -6.40 -13.79 -9.17
CA THR A 41 -5.19 -13.00 -9.26
C THR A 41 -5.60 -11.53 -9.37
N ILE A 42 -4.85 -10.64 -8.78
CA ILE A 42 -5.08 -9.18 -8.81
C ILE A 42 -5.20 -8.68 -10.26
N ASP A 43 -4.59 -9.37 -11.22
CA ASP A 43 -4.63 -9.09 -12.66
C ASP A 43 -6.04 -9.06 -13.29
N ASP A 44 -7.04 -9.70 -12.67
CA ASP A 44 -8.41 -9.75 -13.19
C ASP A 44 -9.36 -8.69 -12.58
N ASN A 45 -8.83 -7.77 -11.77
CA ASN A 45 -9.65 -6.71 -11.19
C ASN A 45 -9.78 -5.51 -12.15
N PRO A 46 -10.97 -5.28 -12.77
CA PRO A 46 -11.16 -4.22 -13.75
C PRO A 46 -11.11 -2.79 -13.16
N PHE A 47 -10.88 -2.66 -11.85
CA PHE A 47 -10.75 -1.38 -11.15
C PHE A 47 -9.29 -1.02 -10.85
N LEU A 48 -8.32 -1.87 -11.20
CA LEU A 48 -6.91 -1.62 -11.03
C LEU A 48 -6.28 -1.32 -12.39
N ASP A 49 -5.67 -0.16 -12.50
CA ASP A 49 -4.90 0.21 -13.68
C ASP A 49 -3.44 -0.27 -13.51
N HIS A 50 -2.88 -0.83 -14.57
CA HIS A 50 -1.47 -1.23 -14.67
C HIS A 50 -0.60 -0.16 -15.32
N GLU A 51 -1.09 1.07 -15.34
CA GLU A 51 -0.38 2.25 -15.85
C GLU A 51 -0.48 3.38 -14.81
N VAL A 52 0.48 4.27 -14.81
CA VAL A 52 0.42 5.46 -13.96
C VAL A 52 -0.76 6.33 -14.40
N PRO A 53 -1.63 6.79 -13.48
CA PRO A 53 -2.77 7.62 -13.85
C PRO A 53 -2.38 8.90 -14.59
N ASP A 54 -3.14 9.33 -15.59
CA ASP A 54 -2.91 10.58 -16.33
C ASP A 54 -2.92 11.82 -15.42
N THR A 55 -3.58 11.71 -14.27
CA THR A 55 -3.66 12.77 -13.25
C THR A 55 -2.45 12.81 -12.31
N PHE A 56 -1.54 11.82 -12.41
CA PHE A 56 -0.37 11.76 -11.55
C PHE A 56 0.56 12.97 -11.80
N PRO A 57 1.06 13.62 -10.74
CA PRO A 57 1.88 14.82 -10.89
C PRO A 57 3.23 14.51 -11.57
N ALA A 58 3.51 15.23 -12.66
CA ALA A 58 4.74 15.06 -13.44
C ALA A 58 6.03 15.47 -12.69
N ASP A 59 5.88 16.24 -11.61
CA ASP A 59 6.98 16.70 -10.76
C ASP A 59 7.41 15.67 -9.71
N VAL A 60 6.66 14.57 -9.56
CA VAL A 60 6.99 13.47 -8.65
C VAL A 60 7.75 12.40 -9.43
N PRO A 61 9.04 12.18 -9.13
CA PRO A 61 9.82 11.18 -9.83
C PRO A 61 9.35 9.76 -9.51
N LEU A 62 9.23 8.93 -10.53
CA LEU A 62 8.91 7.51 -10.41
C LEU A 62 10.06 6.66 -10.98
N PRO A 63 10.26 5.44 -10.46
CA PRO A 63 11.24 4.52 -10.99
C PRO A 63 10.81 4.00 -12.39
N ASP A 64 11.79 3.58 -13.19
CA ASP A 64 11.57 2.90 -14.47
C ASP A 64 11.35 1.40 -14.23
N LEU A 65 10.26 1.07 -13.56
CA LEU A 65 9.84 -0.28 -13.20
C LEU A 65 8.42 -0.55 -13.73
N ASP A 66 8.08 -1.82 -13.88
CA ASP A 66 6.74 -2.23 -14.31
C ASP A 66 5.70 -1.92 -13.22
N VAL A 67 4.62 -1.23 -13.61
CA VAL A 67 3.50 -0.93 -12.70
C VAL A 67 2.70 -2.19 -12.43
N ALA A 68 2.64 -2.61 -11.18
CA ALA A 68 1.80 -3.71 -10.72
C ALA A 68 0.34 -3.27 -10.62
N PHE A 69 0.08 -2.13 -9.99
CA PHE A 69 -1.21 -1.45 -10.05
C PHE A 69 -1.09 0.03 -9.67
N SER A 70 -2.12 0.81 -10.01
CA SER A 70 -2.23 2.20 -9.60
C SER A 70 -3.67 2.58 -9.24
N LEU A 71 -3.81 3.64 -8.45
CA LEU A 71 -5.10 4.15 -8.01
C LEU A 71 -5.03 5.68 -7.83
N ASP A 72 -5.98 6.38 -8.45
CA ASP A 72 -6.25 7.80 -8.18
C ASP A 72 -7.30 7.90 -7.07
N LEU A 73 -6.92 8.49 -5.95
CA LEU A 73 -7.78 8.68 -4.76
C LEU A 73 -8.49 10.05 -4.75
N GLY A 74 -8.29 10.87 -5.78
CA GLY A 74 -8.83 12.23 -5.87
C GLY A 74 -8.11 13.27 -5.00
N THR A 75 -7.52 12.87 -3.88
CA THR A 75 -6.69 13.71 -2.99
C THR A 75 -5.24 13.27 -2.94
N GLY A 76 -4.90 12.24 -3.70
CA GLY A 76 -3.58 11.63 -3.78
C GLY A 76 -3.59 10.44 -4.70
N TRP A 77 -2.45 9.81 -4.85
CA TRP A 77 -2.24 8.68 -5.74
C TRP A 77 -1.51 7.55 -5.01
N SER A 78 -1.83 6.33 -5.39
CA SER A 78 -1.07 5.16 -4.99
C SER A 78 -0.61 4.42 -6.24
N VAL A 79 0.69 4.12 -6.33
CA VAL A 79 1.27 3.36 -7.43
C VAL A 79 2.18 2.29 -6.84
N VAL A 80 2.00 1.05 -7.26
CA VAL A 80 2.84 -0.08 -6.86
C VAL A 80 3.60 -0.58 -8.07
N PHE A 81 4.89 -0.77 -7.89
CA PHE A 81 5.81 -1.28 -8.91
C PHE A 81 6.31 -2.67 -8.54
N ASN A 82 6.48 -3.51 -9.53
CA ASN A 82 7.24 -4.75 -9.38
C ASN A 82 8.73 -4.38 -9.32
N ALA A 83 9.40 -4.72 -8.23
CA ALA A 83 10.82 -4.50 -8.08
C ALA A 83 11.60 -5.75 -8.54
N ASP A 84 12.76 -5.55 -9.14
CA ASP A 84 13.68 -6.63 -9.49
C ASP A 84 14.57 -7.01 -8.30
N ASP A 85 15.09 -5.98 -7.63
CA ASP A 85 15.91 -6.08 -6.43
C ASP A 85 15.55 -4.94 -5.47
N LEU A 86 14.86 -5.26 -4.39
CA LEU A 86 14.27 -4.27 -3.49
C LEU A 86 15.30 -3.28 -2.93
N GLU A 87 16.49 -3.76 -2.55
CA GLU A 87 17.53 -2.91 -1.95
C GLU A 87 18.10 -1.93 -2.97
N SER A 88 18.42 -2.42 -4.17
CA SER A 88 18.96 -1.62 -5.26
C SER A 88 17.95 -0.61 -5.77
N ASP A 89 16.72 -1.06 -6.06
CA ASP A 89 15.67 -0.22 -6.62
C ASP A 89 15.25 0.88 -5.63
N PHE A 90 15.17 0.54 -4.34
CA PHE A 90 14.91 1.52 -3.29
C PHE A 90 16.04 2.54 -3.14
N ALA A 91 17.30 2.11 -3.22
CA ALA A 91 18.45 3.02 -3.15
C ALA A 91 18.46 4.01 -4.33
N ASP A 92 18.11 3.55 -5.54
CA ASP A 92 18.00 4.40 -6.73
C ASP A 92 16.87 5.43 -6.58
N VAL A 93 15.73 5.02 -6.01
CA VAL A 93 14.62 5.94 -5.66
C VAL A 93 15.11 7.03 -4.71
N VAL A 94 15.73 6.66 -3.59
CA VAL A 94 16.23 7.63 -2.61
C VAL A 94 17.22 8.60 -3.27
N GLN A 95 18.16 8.10 -4.06
CA GLN A 95 19.14 8.94 -4.77
C GLN A 95 18.47 9.90 -5.75
N THR A 96 17.43 9.46 -6.46
CA THR A 96 16.68 10.31 -7.41
C THR A 96 16.00 11.46 -6.67
N TYR A 97 15.28 11.18 -5.59
CA TYR A 97 14.60 12.21 -4.79
C TYR A 97 15.58 13.22 -4.18
N GLU A 98 16.72 12.76 -3.64
CA GLU A 98 17.76 13.64 -3.11
C GLU A 98 18.37 14.53 -4.21
N SER A 99 18.61 13.96 -5.40
CA SER A 99 19.18 14.68 -6.55
C SER A 99 18.24 15.74 -7.09
N ASP A 100 16.93 15.50 -7.02
CA ASP A 100 15.88 16.43 -7.45
C ASP A 100 15.53 17.46 -6.36
N GLY A 101 16.22 17.40 -5.22
CA GLY A 101 16.11 18.40 -4.15
C GLY A 101 14.97 18.18 -3.19
N TRP A 102 14.42 16.97 -3.13
CA TRP A 102 13.40 16.60 -2.14
C TRP A 102 14.03 16.45 -0.76
N GLU A 103 13.30 16.87 0.27
CA GLU A 103 13.69 16.67 1.67
C GLU A 103 13.39 15.23 2.11
N VAL A 104 14.41 14.49 2.55
CA VAL A 104 14.24 13.18 3.19
C VAL A 104 13.83 13.39 4.64
N VAL A 105 12.55 13.12 4.95
CA VAL A 105 12.00 13.29 6.32
C VAL A 105 12.33 12.09 7.19
N SER A 106 12.24 10.90 6.61
CA SER A 106 12.48 9.63 7.30
C SER A 106 12.91 8.58 6.29
N GLN A 107 13.82 7.72 6.71
CA GLN A 107 14.27 6.57 5.93
C GLN A 107 14.63 5.42 6.86
N ALA A 108 14.22 4.21 6.48
CA ALA A 108 14.60 2.96 7.13
C ALA A 108 14.66 1.84 6.09
N SER A 109 15.60 0.94 6.24
CA SER A 109 15.75 -0.24 5.37
C SER A 109 16.29 -1.40 6.19
N ASN A 110 15.82 -2.60 5.89
CA ASN A 110 16.36 -3.88 6.33
C ASN A 110 16.25 -4.88 5.18
N ASP A 111 16.66 -6.12 5.40
CA ASP A 111 16.75 -7.15 4.36
C ASP A 111 15.40 -7.45 3.68
N ASP A 112 14.28 -7.26 4.39
CA ASP A 112 12.95 -7.65 3.92
C ASP A 112 12.04 -6.46 3.59
N THR A 113 12.32 -5.29 4.17
CA THR A 113 11.44 -4.12 4.02
C THR A 113 12.22 -2.81 3.91
N THR A 114 11.67 -1.88 3.14
CA THR A 114 12.19 -0.53 2.98
C THR A 114 11.09 0.50 3.23
N PHE A 115 11.48 1.68 3.67
CA PHE A 115 10.56 2.79 3.92
C PHE A 115 11.28 4.13 3.79
N ALA A 116 10.66 5.09 3.12
CA ALA A 116 11.10 6.48 3.11
C ALA A 116 9.92 7.43 3.00
N VAL A 117 10.11 8.65 3.53
CA VAL A 117 9.19 9.77 3.35
C VAL A 117 9.97 10.95 2.81
N PHE A 118 9.47 11.50 1.71
CA PHE A 118 10.03 12.66 1.03
C PHE A 118 9.03 13.81 1.03
N ASN A 119 9.53 15.03 1.15
CA ASN A 119 8.75 16.24 1.01
C ASN A 119 9.31 17.14 -0.08
N SER A 120 8.41 17.71 -0.89
CA SER A 120 8.68 18.91 -1.69
C SER A 120 7.80 20.06 -1.19
N ASP A 121 7.75 21.18 -1.91
CA ASP A 121 6.85 22.29 -1.58
C ASP A 121 5.37 21.89 -1.77
N ASP A 122 5.07 21.09 -2.79
CA ASP A 122 3.71 20.77 -3.23
C ASP A 122 3.23 19.37 -2.82
N TYR A 123 4.17 18.43 -2.55
CA TYR A 123 3.83 17.03 -2.34
C TYR A 123 4.56 16.42 -1.14
N GLN A 124 3.91 15.42 -0.54
CA GLN A 124 4.54 14.44 0.33
C GLN A 124 4.45 13.06 -0.34
N VAL A 125 5.57 12.37 -0.39
CA VAL A 125 5.65 11.02 -0.97
C VAL A 125 6.14 10.06 0.10
N GLN A 126 5.39 8.99 0.30
CA GLN A 126 5.80 7.86 1.10
C GLN A 126 6.12 6.70 0.17
N VAL A 127 7.30 6.14 0.31
CA VAL A 127 7.73 4.93 -0.40
C VAL A 127 7.89 3.81 0.61
N SER A 128 7.32 2.66 0.32
CA SER A 128 7.50 1.45 1.12
C SER A 128 7.70 0.24 0.21
N GLY A 129 8.54 -0.68 0.62
CA GLY A 129 8.79 -1.89 -0.15
C GLY A 129 8.89 -3.13 0.73
N THR A 130 8.63 -4.28 0.13
CA THR A 130 8.78 -5.59 0.77
C THR A 130 9.24 -6.62 -0.24
N THR A 131 10.06 -7.57 0.22
CA THR A 131 10.51 -8.72 -0.58
C THR A 131 9.46 -9.83 -0.61
N ASP A 132 8.56 -9.89 0.37
CA ASP A 132 7.54 -10.92 0.49
C ASP A 132 6.16 -10.26 0.59
N SER A 133 5.39 -10.38 -0.48
CA SER A 133 4.02 -9.93 -0.53
C SER A 133 3.11 -11.09 -0.90
N SER A 134 2.06 -11.31 -0.10
CA SER A 134 1.05 -12.35 -0.40
C SER A 134 0.22 -12.03 -1.64
N ASP A 135 0.26 -10.79 -2.10
CA ASP A 135 -0.58 -10.28 -3.18
C ASP A 135 0.17 -10.16 -4.52
N TYR A 136 1.51 -10.25 -4.49
CA TYR A 136 2.38 -10.11 -5.66
C TYR A 136 3.42 -11.21 -5.72
N ASP A 137 3.81 -11.60 -6.93
CA ASP A 137 4.88 -12.56 -7.20
C ASP A 137 6.25 -11.86 -7.18
N GLY A 138 6.76 -11.55 -5.99
CA GLY A 138 8.10 -10.97 -5.83
C GLY A 138 8.13 -9.67 -5.03
N PRO A 139 9.29 -8.99 -5.02
CA PRO A 139 9.45 -7.73 -4.35
C PRO A 139 8.60 -6.64 -4.98
N VAL A 140 8.09 -5.73 -4.16
CA VAL A 140 7.32 -4.56 -4.62
C VAL A 140 7.75 -3.28 -3.94
N LEU A 141 7.59 -2.17 -4.66
CA LEU A 141 7.71 -0.80 -4.16
C LEU A 141 6.39 -0.07 -4.31
N ALA A 142 5.81 0.37 -3.21
CA ALA A 142 4.57 1.12 -3.17
C ALA A 142 4.84 2.60 -2.91
N PHE A 143 4.29 3.46 -3.75
CA PHE A 143 4.32 4.91 -3.64
C PHE A 143 2.96 5.42 -3.24
N THR A 144 2.90 6.24 -2.20
CA THR A 144 1.71 7.02 -1.85
C THR A 144 2.07 8.49 -1.93
N VAL A 145 1.39 9.21 -2.82
CA VAL A 145 1.62 10.63 -3.07
C VAL A 145 0.41 11.42 -2.60
N VAL A 146 0.66 12.45 -1.80
CA VAL A 146 -0.38 13.34 -1.28
C VAL A 146 0.00 14.78 -1.61
N ALA A 147 -0.94 15.53 -2.20
CA ALA A 147 -0.77 16.96 -2.41
C ALA A 147 -0.83 17.71 -1.07
N LYS A 148 0.01 18.71 -0.91
CA LYS A 148 -0.02 19.63 0.24
C LYS A 148 -0.95 20.81 -0.07
N ASP A 149 -1.67 21.28 0.94
CA ASP A 149 -2.51 22.48 0.88
C ASP A 149 -1.68 23.76 1.03
#